data_4c26e78f81ef1ce017445a8723029bad
#
_entry.id   4c26e78f81ef1ce017445a8723029bad
#
_cell.length_a   1.000
_cell.length_b   1.000
_cell.length_c   1.000
_cell.angle_alpha   90.00
_cell.angle_beta   90.00
_cell.angle_gamma   90.00
#
_symmetry.space_group_name_H-M   'P 1'
#
loop_
_entity.id
_entity.type
_entity.pdbx_description
1 polymer ?
#
loop_
_entity_poly.entity_id
_entity_poly.type
_entity_poly.pdbx_seq_one_letter_code
_entity_poly.pdbx_strand_id
1 'polypeptide(L)'
;TVVNDWVALNGDYMREEEPYRVLSLRGPYEILFGDASTRLHNGIQLYYSIGRLNRYSTSAEQVIFDRAPVDYIAYSQYTANQHLTDIDDDFVLSMVSAVRESLERLDILAFVPQSEDWPVAMEDDGIRPVDHAYRDDVDAIFKQIYRDGRFDILPKKSPPLLIELVGSPEHRLLQLAQAVEQVQVETR
;
A
#
# COMPACT_ATOMS: atom_id res chain seq x y z
N THR A 1 1.07 11.24 -9.02
CA THR A 1 0.75 10.56 -7.73
C THR A 1 1.57 11.16 -6.60
N VAL A 2 1.12 11.03 -5.34
CA VAL A 2 1.87 11.54 -4.16
C VAL A 2 3.34 11.06 -4.20
N VAL A 3 3.59 9.81 -4.55
CA VAL A 3 4.94 9.25 -4.66
C VAL A 3 5.78 9.97 -5.72
N ASN A 4 5.23 10.17 -6.92
CA ASN A 4 5.94 10.87 -8.00
C ASN A 4 6.24 12.31 -7.64
N ASP A 5 5.23 13.00 -7.08
CA ASP A 5 5.30 14.40 -6.74
C ASP A 5 6.31 14.61 -5.60
N TRP A 6 6.34 13.68 -4.62
CA TRP A 6 7.31 13.69 -3.53
C TRP A 6 8.76 13.55 -4.04
N VAL A 7 9.05 12.56 -4.87
CA VAL A 7 10.41 12.33 -5.41
C VAL A 7 10.84 13.49 -6.31
N ALA A 8 9.91 14.10 -7.06
CA ALA A 8 10.22 15.27 -7.88
C ALA A 8 10.67 16.48 -7.05
N LEU A 9 10.16 16.62 -5.80
CA LEU A 9 10.51 17.70 -4.88
C LEU A 9 11.69 17.35 -3.97
N ASN A 10 11.93 16.06 -3.71
CA ASN A 10 12.91 15.58 -2.76
C ASN A 10 13.85 14.57 -3.45
N GLY A 11 14.85 15.08 -4.15
CA GLY A 11 15.76 14.30 -4.99
C GLY A 11 16.62 13.26 -4.26
N ASP A 12 16.67 13.31 -2.93
CA ASP A 12 17.40 12.33 -2.10
C ASP A 12 16.58 11.05 -1.85
N TYR A 13 15.27 11.05 -2.21
CA TYR A 13 14.42 9.89 -2.06
C TYR A 13 14.47 9.00 -3.30
N MET A 14 14.67 7.70 -3.06
CA MET A 14 14.47 6.68 -4.08
C MET A 14 13.01 6.26 -4.13
N ARG A 15 12.49 6.10 -5.34
CA ARG A 15 11.17 5.51 -5.56
C ARG A 15 11.28 4.00 -5.78
N GLU A 16 10.54 3.23 -5.02
CA GLU A 16 10.27 1.83 -5.31
C GLU A 16 8.89 1.68 -5.97
N GLU A 17 8.89 1.10 -7.16
CA GLU A 17 7.71 0.98 -8.03
C GLU A 17 6.70 -0.02 -7.48
N GLU A 18 5.44 0.13 -7.86
CA GLU A 18 4.34 -0.79 -7.51
C GLU A 18 4.68 -2.24 -7.91
N PRO A 19 4.48 -3.23 -7.02
CA PRO A 19 4.91 -4.62 -7.23
C PRO A 19 4.47 -5.24 -8.55
N TYR A 20 3.21 -5.07 -8.95
CA TYR A 20 2.73 -5.69 -10.18
C TYR A 20 3.49 -5.21 -11.43
N ARG A 21 3.87 -3.93 -11.48
CA ARG A 21 4.62 -3.36 -12.62
C ARG A 21 5.96 -4.04 -12.77
N VAL A 22 6.66 -4.24 -11.66
CA VAL A 22 7.97 -4.90 -11.66
C VAL A 22 7.84 -6.39 -11.99
N LEU A 23 6.87 -7.06 -11.42
CA LEU A 23 6.64 -8.50 -11.61
C LEU A 23 6.20 -8.82 -13.05
N SER A 24 5.29 -8.03 -13.63
CA SER A 24 4.84 -8.20 -15.01
C SER A 24 5.94 -7.91 -16.05
N LEU A 25 6.87 -6.97 -15.75
CA LEU A 25 7.97 -6.65 -16.65
C LEU A 25 9.13 -7.66 -16.60
N ARG A 26 9.35 -8.31 -15.45
CA ARG A 26 10.52 -9.16 -15.21
C ARG A 26 10.24 -10.65 -15.24
N GLY A 27 8.98 -11.06 -15.27
CA GLY A 27 8.62 -12.47 -15.13
C GLY A 27 7.55 -12.94 -16.12
N PRO A 28 7.36 -14.24 -16.23
CA PRO A 28 6.29 -14.83 -17.03
C PRO A 28 4.93 -14.75 -16.35
N TYR A 29 4.81 -13.98 -15.26
CA TYR A 29 3.59 -13.95 -14.44
C TYR A 29 2.64 -12.88 -14.97
N GLU A 30 1.50 -13.33 -15.46
CA GLU A 30 0.33 -12.48 -15.65
C GLU A 30 -0.31 -12.28 -14.28
N ILE A 31 -0.37 -11.04 -13.81
CA ILE A 31 -1.03 -10.70 -12.54
C ILE A 31 -2.49 -10.37 -12.83
N LEU A 32 -3.40 -11.15 -12.24
CA LEU A 32 -4.83 -10.92 -12.29
C LEU A 32 -5.28 -10.07 -11.09
N PHE A 33 -6.27 -9.20 -11.32
CA PHE A 33 -6.76 -8.23 -10.36
C PHE A 33 -8.24 -8.41 -10.03
N GLY A 34 -8.70 -7.78 -8.95
CA GLY A 34 -10.10 -7.75 -8.56
C GLY A 34 -10.71 -9.16 -8.45
N ASP A 35 -11.83 -9.34 -9.11
CA ASP A 35 -12.62 -10.60 -9.08
C ASP A 35 -11.88 -11.81 -9.65
N ALA A 36 -10.87 -11.61 -10.49
CA ALA A 36 -10.07 -12.68 -11.09
C ALA A 36 -8.79 -12.99 -10.30
N SER A 37 -8.48 -12.24 -9.25
CA SER A 37 -7.28 -12.45 -8.45
C SER A 37 -7.34 -13.76 -7.68
N THR A 38 -6.19 -14.43 -7.52
CA THR A 38 -6.06 -15.68 -6.77
C THR A 38 -5.03 -15.54 -5.66
N ARG A 39 -4.98 -16.53 -4.76
CA ARG A 39 -3.95 -16.62 -3.69
C ARG A 39 -2.54 -16.48 -4.25
N LEU A 40 -2.28 -17.06 -5.42
CA LEU A 40 -0.98 -16.95 -6.08
C LEU A 40 -0.66 -15.49 -6.45
N HIS A 41 -1.60 -14.78 -7.10
CA HIS A 41 -1.38 -13.42 -7.58
C HIS A 41 -1.18 -12.43 -6.43
N ASN A 42 -2.03 -12.50 -5.40
CA ASN A 42 -1.90 -11.62 -4.24
C ASN A 42 -0.72 -12.01 -3.36
N GLY A 43 -0.45 -13.32 -3.20
CA GLY A 43 0.68 -13.80 -2.42
C GLY A 43 2.03 -13.39 -3.00
N ILE A 44 2.23 -13.53 -4.32
CA ILE A 44 3.48 -13.10 -4.98
C ILE A 44 3.73 -11.61 -4.78
N GLN A 45 2.72 -10.78 -5.00
CA GLN A 45 2.83 -9.33 -4.83
C GLN A 45 3.11 -8.96 -3.37
N LEU A 46 2.41 -9.59 -2.42
CA LEU A 46 2.63 -9.39 -0.99
C LEU A 46 4.07 -9.69 -0.59
N TYR A 47 4.56 -10.90 -0.89
CA TYR A 47 5.92 -11.28 -0.49
C TYR A 47 7.00 -10.49 -1.22
N TYR A 48 6.74 -10.06 -2.46
CA TYR A 48 7.62 -9.11 -3.13
C TYR A 48 7.64 -7.76 -2.40
N SER A 49 6.48 -7.25 -1.97
CA SER A 49 6.38 -6.00 -1.20
C SER A 49 7.13 -6.10 0.13
N ILE A 50 6.96 -7.18 0.88
CA ILE A 50 7.73 -7.45 2.12
C ILE A 50 9.24 -7.53 1.83
N GLY A 51 9.63 -8.20 0.75
CA GLY A 51 11.03 -8.33 0.34
C GLY A 51 11.68 -6.98 0.04
N ARG A 52 10.94 -6.02 -0.53
CA ARG A 52 11.43 -4.64 -0.73
C ARG A 52 11.73 -3.95 0.61
N LEU A 53 10.80 -4.01 1.57
CA LEU A 53 11.02 -3.43 2.90
C LEU A 53 12.25 -4.04 3.58
N ASN A 54 12.42 -5.35 3.50
CA ASN A 54 13.58 -6.04 4.06
C ASN A 54 14.91 -5.59 3.44
N ARG A 55 14.91 -5.29 2.13
CA ARG A 55 16.12 -4.84 1.42
C ARG A 55 16.66 -3.52 1.99
N TYR A 56 15.77 -2.61 2.34
CA TYR A 56 16.14 -1.27 2.80
C TYR A 56 16.20 -1.12 4.33
N SER A 57 15.82 -2.15 5.09
CA SER A 57 15.73 -2.08 6.56
C SER A 57 17.05 -1.75 7.27
N THR A 58 18.19 -1.91 6.60
CA THR A 58 19.54 -1.58 7.12
C THR A 58 20.26 -0.54 6.25
N SER A 59 19.57 0.02 5.27
CA SER A 59 20.12 1.06 4.37
C SER A 59 20.00 2.43 5.02
N ALA A 60 20.96 3.31 4.71
CA ALA A 60 20.85 4.74 5.02
C ALA A 60 20.05 5.51 3.95
N GLU A 61 19.55 4.83 2.93
CA GLU A 61 18.80 5.42 1.82
C GLU A 61 17.39 5.80 2.25
N GLN A 62 16.93 6.96 1.80
CA GLN A 62 15.54 7.39 1.96
C GLN A 62 14.72 6.81 0.81
N VAL A 63 13.71 6.02 1.14
CA VAL A 63 12.91 5.30 0.14
C VAL A 63 11.43 5.55 0.34
N ILE A 64 10.74 5.85 -0.75
CA ILE A 64 9.28 5.89 -0.79
C ILE A 64 8.76 4.74 -1.64
N PHE A 65 7.88 3.94 -1.07
CA PHE A 65 7.29 2.77 -1.73
C PHE A 65 5.92 3.12 -2.30
N ASP A 66 5.73 2.80 -3.57
CA ASP A 66 4.39 2.77 -4.16
C ASP A 66 3.74 1.44 -3.78
N ARG A 67 2.71 1.48 -2.95
CA ARG A 67 2.05 0.39 -2.24
C ARG A 67 2.84 -0.19 -1.07
N ALA A 68 2.10 -0.48 -0.02
CA ALA A 68 2.57 -1.16 1.17
C ALA A 68 2.07 -2.63 1.22
N PRO A 69 2.66 -3.52 2.04
CA PRO A 69 2.14 -4.88 2.22
C PRO A 69 0.67 -4.95 2.65
N VAL A 70 0.16 -3.94 3.35
CA VAL A 70 -1.25 -3.85 3.78
C VAL A 70 -2.22 -3.82 2.60
N ASP A 71 -1.81 -3.27 1.45
CA ASP A 71 -2.64 -3.21 0.25
C ASP A 71 -3.12 -4.61 -0.16
N TYR A 72 -2.27 -5.63 -0.01
CA TYR A 72 -2.62 -7.00 -0.37
C TYR A 72 -3.57 -7.68 0.61
N ILE A 73 -3.66 -7.21 1.86
CA ILE A 73 -4.73 -7.58 2.78
C ILE A 73 -6.06 -7.00 2.28
N ALA A 74 -6.09 -5.71 1.93
CA ALA A 74 -7.30 -5.06 1.46
C ALA A 74 -7.81 -5.67 0.14
N TYR A 75 -6.93 -5.90 -0.83
CA TYR A 75 -7.29 -6.52 -2.10
C TYR A 75 -7.78 -7.96 -1.92
N SER A 76 -7.10 -8.75 -1.08
CA SER A 76 -7.53 -10.11 -0.79
C SER A 76 -8.87 -10.14 -0.06
N GLN A 77 -9.12 -9.22 0.86
CA GLN A 77 -10.41 -9.14 1.55
C GLN A 77 -11.53 -8.76 0.60
N TYR A 78 -11.30 -7.84 -0.34
CA TYR A 78 -12.26 -7.55 -1.40
C TYR A 78 -12.60 -8.83 -2.18
N THR A 79 -11.60 -9.54 -2.68
CA THR A 79 -11.80 -10.76 -3.47
C THR A 79 -12.47 -11.87 -2.66
N ALA A 80 -12.12 -12.03 -1.36
CA ALA A 80 -12.78 -12.98 -0.46
C ALA A 80 -14.28 -12.69 -0.32
N ASN A 81 -14.67 -11.41 -0.24
CA ASN A 81 -16.06 -11.00 -0.15
C ASN A 81 -16.88 -11.35 -1.41
N GLN A 82 -16.23 -11.45 -2.57
CA GLN A 82 -16.88 -11.80 -3.83
C GLN A 82 -17.13 -13.31 -3.97
N HIS A 83 -16.38 -14.16 -3.27
CA HIS A 83 -16.47 -15.64 -3.32
C HIS A 83 -16.30 -16.24 -4.74
N LEU A 84 -15.50 -15.61 -5.59
CA LEU A 84 -15.34 -15.99 -7.00
C LEU A 84 -14.07 -16.78 -7.28
N THR A 85 -13.08 -16.75 -6.36
CA THR A 85 -11.80 -17.42 -6.55
C THR A 85 -11.42 -18.28 -5.33
N ASP A 86 -10.17 -18.70 -5.24
CA ASP A 86 -9.61 -19.45 -4.12
C ASP A 86 -9.24 -18.59 -2.91
N ILE A 87 -9.45 -17.25 -2.98
CA ILE A 87 -9.23 -16.34 -1.87
C ILE A 87 -10.45 -16.35 -0.95
N ASP A 88 -10.21 -16.61 0.33
CA ASP A 88 -11.18 -16.62 1.41
C ASP A 88 -10.64 -15.88 2.64
N ASP A 89 -11.45 -15.75 3.69
CA ASP A 89 -11.06 -15.07 4.93
C ASP A 89 -9.88 -15.75 5.63
N ASP A 90 -9.76 -17.09 5.54
CA ASP A 90 -8.65 -17.82 6.15
C ASP A 90 -7.32 -17.45 5.46
N PHE A 91 -7.33 -17.29 4.14
CA PHE A 91 -6.17 -16.81 3.41
C PHE A 91 -5.80 -15.38 3.83
N VAL A 92 -6.77 -14.47 3.93
CA VAL A 92 -6.53 -13.10 4.39
C VAL A 92 -5.90 -13.11 5.78
N LEU A 93 -6.48 -13.82 6.73
CA LEU A 93 -5.98 -13.91 8.10
C LEU A 93 -4.58 -14.52 8.19
N SER A 94 -4.26 -15.48 7.32
CA SER A 94 -2.93 -16.10 7.27
C SER A 94 -1.80 -15.13 6.92
N MET A 95 -2.10 -14.06 6.20
CA MET A 95 -1.13 -13.04 5.79
C MET A 95 -0.88 -11.93 6.83
N VAL A 96 -1.82 -11.73 7.75
CA VAL A 96 -1.83 -10.58 8.69
C VAL A 96 -0.55 -10.50 9.52
N SER A 97 -0.05 -11.63 10.04
CA SER A 97 1.15 -11.62 10.88
C SER A 97 2.38 -11.16 10.10
N ALA A 98 2.60 -11.69 8.90
CA ALA A 98 3.73 -11.33 8.06
C ALA A 98 3.68 -9.85 7.62
N VAL A 99 2.47 -9.34 7.33
CA VAL A 99 2.27 -7.92 7.03
C VAL A 99 2.62 -7.08 8.25
N ARG A 100 2.03 -7.37 9.42
CA ARG A 100 2.28 -6.64 10.66
C ARG A 100 3.77 -6.55 10.99
N GLU A 101 4.49 -7.66 10.93
CA GLU A 101 5.93 -7.71 11.19
C GLU A 101 6.73 -6.88 10.19
N SER A 102 6.32 -6.85 8.91
CA SER A 102 6.99 -6.07 7.89
C SER A 102 6.85 -4.56 8.10
N LEU A 103 5.74 -4.10 8.68
CA LEU A 103 5.49 -2.69 8.96
C LEU A 103 6.42 -2.10 10.02
N GLU A 104 7.08 -2.92 10.87
CA GLU A 104 8.12 -2.46 11.80
C GLU A 104 9.34 -1.82 11.09
N ARG A 105 9.45 -1.95 9.78
CA ARG A 105 10.54 -1.42 8.94
C ARG A 105 10.19 -0.10 8.26
N LEU A 106 8.99 0.38 8.47
CA LEU A 106 8.54 1.67 7.94
C LEU A 106 8.56 2.73 9.04
N ASP A 107 9.04 3.90 8.69
CA ASP A 107 8.92 5.07 9.56
C ASP A 107 7.53 5.70 9.46
N ILE A 108 6.97 5.72 8.24
CA ILE A 108 5.67 6.32 7.94
C ILE A 108 4.84 5.35 7.08
N LEU A 109 3.57 5.23 7.40
CA LEU A 109 2.55 4.56 6.59
C LEU A 109 1.49 5.59 6.21
N ALA A 110 1.45 5.96 4.94
CA ALA A 110 0.56 6.98 4.43
C ALA A 110 -0.66 6.35 3.71
N PHE A 111 -1.85 6.67 4.18
CA PHE A 111 -3.11 6.30 3.55
C PHE A 111 -3.69 7.51 2.81
N VAL A 112 -4.06 7.33 1.55
CA VAL A 112 -4.72 8.34 0.72
C VAL A 112 -6.16 7.89 0.48
N PRO A 113 -7.13 8.28 1.33
CA PRO A 113 -8.52 7.89 1.14
C PRO A 113 -9.11 8.57 -0.08
N GLN A 114 -10.12 7.95 -0.68
CA GLN A 114 -10.91 8.59 -1.71
C GLN A 114 -11.64 9.82 -1.16
N SER A 115 -11.73 10.85 -1.99
CA SER A 115 -12.39 12.11 -1.69
C SER A 115 -13.24 12.56 -2.87
N GLU A 116 -14.47 12.99 -2.60
CA GLU A 116 -15.35 13.58 -3.60
C GLU A 116 -14.85 14.93 -4.09
N ASP A 117 -14.29 15.75 -3.18
CA ASP A 117 -13.76 17.08 -3.50
C ASP A 117 -12.48 17.03 -4.35
N TRP A 118 -11.69 15.96 -4.20
CA TRP A 118 -10.40 15.77 -4.86
C TRP A 118 -10.32 14.38 -5.48
N PRO A 119 -11.17 14.08 -6.48
CA PRO A 119 -11.17 12.76 -7.11
C PRO A 119 -9.84 12.53 -7.84
N VAL A 120 -9.24 11.38 -7.57
CA VAL A 120 -8.05 10.94 -8.32
C VAL A 120 -8.55 10.15 -9.53
N ALA A 121 -8.12 10.57 -10.72
CA ALA A 121 -8.42 9.82 -11.94
C ALA A 121 -7.85 8.40 -11.81
N MET A 122 -8.62 7.41 -12.24
CA MET A 122 -8.11 6.06 -12.36
C MET A 122 -7.10 6.02 -13.50
N GLU A 123 -5.96 5.39 -13.22
CA GLU A 123 -4.94 5.17 -14.23
C GLU A 123 -5.43 4.07 -15.18
N ASP A 124 -5.56 4.40 -16.45
CA ASP A 124 -5.81 3.42 -17.51
C ASP A 124 -4.45 3.05 -18.13
N ASP A 125 -3.82 2.03 -17.57
CA ASP A 125 -2.53 1.51 -18.03
C ASP A 125 -2.69 0.32 -19.01
N GLY A 126 -3.94 0.00 -19.39
CA GLY A 126 -4.28 -1.12 -20.25
C GLY A 126 -4.07 -2.50 -19.60
N ILE A 127 -3.70 -2.55 -18.32
CA ILE A 127 -3.44 -3.79 -17.56
C ILE A 127 -4.53 -3.99 -16.51
N ARG A 128 -4.86 -2.94 -15.75
CA ARG A 128 -5.89 -2.97 -14.73
C ARG A 128 -7.23 -2.50 -15.28
N PRO A 129 -8.33 -3.23 -14.98
CA PRO A 129 -9.66 -2.74 -15.33
C PRO A 129 -9.96 -1.42 -14.60
N VAL A 130 -10.56 -0.48 -15.31
CA VAL A 130 -11.09 0.75 -14.70
C VAL A 130 -12.45 0.40 -14.09
N ASP A 131 -12.48 0.12 -12.79
CA ASP A 131 -13.66 -0.26 -12.04
C ASP A 131 -13.83 0.63 -10.80
N HIS A 132 -14.83 1.50 -10.85
CA HIS A 132 -15.13 2.45 -9.78
C HIS A 132 -15.71 1.74 -8.56
N ALA A 133 -16.56 0.73 -8.72
CA ALA A 133 -17.15 -0.01 -7.61
C ALA A 133 -16.07 -0.78 -6.84
N TYR A 134 -15.17 -1.47 -7.57
CA TYR A 134 -13.99 -2.10 -6.97
C TYR A 134 -13.18 -1.13 -6.13
N ARG A 135 -12.90 0.06 -6.68
CA ARG A 135 -12.11 1.08 -5.99
C ARG A 135 -12.77 1.57 -4.71
N ASP A 136 -14.10 1.79 -4.75
CA ASP A 136 -14.88 2.27 -3.61
C ASP A 136 -14.94 1.22 -2.50
N ASP A 137 -15.15 -0.04 -2.86
CA ASP A 137 -15.16 -1.18 -1.92
C ASP A 137 -13.79 -1.38 -1.27
N VAL A 138 -12.70 -1.31 -2.04
CA VAL A 138 -11.34 -1.41 -1.51
C VAL A 138 -11.00 -0.24 -0.59
N ASP A 139 -11.41 0.99 -0.94
CA ASP A 139 -11.24 2.16 -0.07
C ASP A 139 -12.00 2.00 1.26
N ALA A 140 -13.22 1.45 1.22
CA ALA A 140 -13.97 1.13 2.43
C ALA A 140 -13.25 0.10 3.32
N ILE A 141 -12.62 -0.92 2.73
CA ILE A 141 -11.81 -1.90 3.46
C ILE A 141 -10.57 -1.22 4.08
N PHE A 142 -9.86 -0.35 3.36
CA PHE A 142 -8.75 0.42 3.92
C PHE A 142 -9.18 1.27 5.12
N LYS A 143 -10.34 1.93 5.02
CA LYS A 143 -10.90 2.70 6.14
C LYS A 143 -11.16 1.82 7.37
N GLN A 144 -11.71 0.61 7.18
CA GLN A 144 -11.87 -0.35 8.26
C GLN A 144 -10.51 -0.77 8.87
N ILE A 145 -9.50 -1.01 8.04
CA ILE A 145 -8.16 -1.40 8.51
C ILE A 145 -7.52 -0.27 9.32
N TYR A 146 -7.49 0.95 8.80
CA TYR A 146 -6.72 2.04 9.38
C TYR A 146 -7.47 2.85 10.44
N ARG A 147 -8.79 3.02 10.31
CA ARG A 147 -9.59 3.81 11.23
C ARG A 147 -10.25 2.96 12.31
N ASP A 148 -10.77 1.77 11.92
CA ASP A 148 -11.50 0.91 12.84
C ASP A 148 -10.61 -0.19 13.46
N GLY A 149 -9.34 -0.28 13.04
CA GLY A 149 -8.38 -1.24 13.57
C GLY A 149 -8.64 -2.69 13.13
N ARG A 150 -9.35 -2.90 12.04
CA ARG A 150 -9.58 -4.24 11.49
C ARG A 150 -8.26 -4.98 11.29
N PHE A 151 -8.20 -6.24 11.71
CA PHE A 151 -7.01 -7.12 11.69
C PHE A 151 -5.90 -6.75 12.70
N ASP A 152 -6.02 -5.69 13.50
CA ASP A 152 -4.94 -5.22 14.38
C ASP A 152 -3.60 -5.17 13.63
N ILE A 153 -3.62 -4.51 12.44
CA ILE A 153 -2.54 -4.61 11.44
C ILE A 153 -1.27 -3.88 11.86
N LEU A 154 -1.37 -2.86 12.71
CA LEU A 154 -0.20 -2.12 13.15
C LEU A 154 0.61 -2.92 14.17
N PRO A 155 1.95 -2.97 14.05
CA PRO A 155 2.79 -3.64 15.03
C PRO A 155 2.73 -2.93 16.38
N LYS A 156 2.79 -3.70 17.47
CA LYS A 156 2.86 -3.14 18.83
C LYS A 156 4.25 -2.61 19.17
N LYS A 157 5.26 -3.18 18.53
CA LYS A 157 6.65 -2.75 18.65
C LYS A 157 7.02 -1.96 17.41
N SER A 158 7.56 -0.76 17.61
CA SER A 158 7.99 0.13 16.52
C SER A 158 6.92 0.32 15.42
N PRO A 159 5.70 0.76 15.77
CA PRO A 159 4.69 1.03 14.74
C PRO A 159 5.14 2.21 13.87
N PRO A 160 4.90 2.18 12.55
CA PRO A 160 5.09 3.35 11.72
C PRO A 160 4.12 4.48 12.14
N LEU A 161 4.50 5.71 11.90
CA LEU A 161 3.58 6.83 11.99
C LEU A 161 2.50 6.68 10.90
N LEU A 162 1.28 6.35 11.32
CA LEU A 162 0.14 6.26 10.40
C LEU A 162 -0.43 7.66 10.16
N ILE A 163 -0.50 8.07 8.90
CA ILE A 163 -1.08 9.36 8.49
C ILE A 163 -2.11 9.17 7.38
N GLU A 164 -3.15 10.00 7.40
CA GLU A 164 -4.07 10.14 6.28
C GLU A 164 -3.73 11.41 5.48
N LEU A 165 -3.53 11.26 4.18
CA LEU A 165 -3.24 12.35 3.27
C LEU A 165 -4.54 12.78 2.56
N VAL A 166 -5.08 13.92 2.93
CA VAL A 166 -6.37 14.44 2.44
C VAL A 166 -6.23 15.79 1.76
N GLY A 167 -7.24 16.20 1.00
CA GLY A 167 -7.27 17.49 0.31
C GLY A 167 -6.56 17.48 -1.04
N SER A 168 -6.11 18.68 -1.48
CA SER A 168 -5.44 18.85 -2.78
C SER A 168 -4.09 18.09 -2.84
N PRO A 169 -3.55 17.84 -4.04
CA PRO A 169 -2.23 17.25 -4.19
C PRO A 169 -1.15 17.99 -3.40
N GLU A 170 -1.15 19.31 -3.43
CA GLU A 170 -0.19 20.16 -2.70
C GLU A 170 -0.36 20.00 -1.18
N HIS A 171 -1.60 19.95 -0.71
CA HIS A 171 -1.88 19.76 0.72
C HIS A 171 -1.40 18.38 1.20
N ARG A 172 -1.60 17.34 0.42
CA ARG A 172 -1.08 15.97 0.72
C ARG A 172 0.44 15.96 0.85
N LEU A 173 1.15 16.70 -0.03
CA LEU A 173 2.60 16.83 0.06
C LEU A 173 3.04 17.59 1.32
N LEU A 174 2.32 18.63 1.72
CA LEU A 174 2.61 19.33 2.97
C LEU A 174 2.40 18.45 4.20
N GLN A 175 1.32 17.66 4.23
CA GLN A 175 1.07 16.70 5.31
C GLN A 175 2.18 15.64 5.39
N LEU A 176 2.63 15.14 4.24
CA LEU A 176 3.74 14.17 4.18
C LEU A 176 5.04 14.80 4.66
N ALA A 177 5.35 16.04 4.26
CA ALA A 177 6.55 16.74 4.73
C ALA A 177 6.56 16.92 6.25
N GLN A 178 5.43 17.31 6.85
CA GLN A 178 5.29 17.42 8.30
C GLN A 178 5.52 16.09 9.02
N ALA A 179 5.00 14.99 8.47
CA ALA A 179 5.21 13.66 9.04
C ALA A 179 6.69 13.24 8.97
N VAL A 180 7.37 13.52 7.87
CA VAL A 180 8.80 13.25 7.72
C VAL A 180 9.62 14.04 8.74
N GLU A 181 9.34 15.32 8.92
CA GLU A 181 10.01 16.17 9.93
C GLU A 181 9.78 15.62 11.35
N GLN A 182 8.55 15.21 11.68
CA GLN A 182 8.24 14.62 12.98
C GLN A 182 9.10 13.40 13.27
N VAL A 183 9.15 12.43 12.35
CA VAL A 183 9.92 11.18 12.52
C VAL A 183 11.42 11.47 12.65
N GLN A 184 11.94 12.42 11.87
CA GLN A 184 13.37 12.81 11.94
C GLN A 184 13.75 13.45 13.28
N VAL A 185 12.84 14.16 13.94
CA VAL A 185 13.06 14.75 15.26
C VAL A 185 13.06 13.67 16.36
N GLU A 186 12.16 12.69 16.27
CA GLU A 186 12.05 11.59 17.24
C GLU A 186 13.24 10.61 17.19
N THR A 187 13.94 10.54 16.05
CA THR A 187 15.08 9.62 15.82
C THR A 187 16.43 10.24 16.23
N ARG A 188 16.49 11.53 16.52
CA ARG A 188 17.70 12.26 17.00
C ARG A 188 17.80 12.23 18.52
#